data_1a8dae93ca31b6acc00516d658f6cc6d
#
_entry.id   1a8dae93ca31b6acc00516d658f6cc6d
#
_cell.length_a   1.000
_cell.length_b   1.000
_cell.length_c   1.000
_cell.angle_alpha   90.00
_cell.angle_beta   90.00
_cell.angle_gamma   90.00
#
_symmetry.space_group_name_H-M   'P 1'
#
loop_
_entity.id
_entity.type
_entity.pdbx_description
1 polymer ?
#
loop_
_entity_poly.entity_id
_entity_poly.type
_entity_poly.pdbx_seq_one_letter_code
_entity_poly.pdbx_strand_id
1 'polypeptide(L)'
;MNDLLFGSYPYAHNEKKPCHIKGDKIITYIAPTDNLYQSDLNMLFASTNNLTLGVFQLAPGSSYDPADIHEGDETYYVLQGTLTVQNTTTGEFVQVRKGEGLFMPTYAYHKGYNFEEEELKVLFAIAPKVLPGNAIAADFSNGRMNQYKNKYENTFKILPPIQQIKYHGTTSMLGKFPVLGSESRKEPLMFYRVTENEKLLNIHGKEHPMLMKFLVSNDIMHMGEFILPAGGTTCRVSEPDSHKGDCILYVENGPAVIYLVSSGDAYQVNAGEAFLIPENTLYQIFNYSSKQLKIIFAIAPEL
;
A
#
# COMPACT_ATOMS: atom_id res chain seq x y z
N MET A 1 2.14 -11.69 -18.78
CA MET A 1 2.70 -11.99 -17.43
C MET A 1 1.80 -13.04 -16.82
N ASN A 2 2.39 -14.06 -16.19
CA ASN A 2 1.57 -15.19 -15.74
C ASN A 2 0.63 -14.75 -14.61
N ASP A 3 -0.67 -14.94 -14.80
CA ASP A 3 -1.72 -14.76 -13.78
C ASP A 3 -1.45 -15.55 -12.47
N LEU A 4 -0.40 -16.37 -12.47
CA LEU A 4 0.03 -17.23 -11.37
C LEU A 4 0.75 -16.48 -10.22
N LEU A 5 1.14 -15.21 -10.40
CA LEU A 5 1.89 -14.48 -9.37
C LEU A 5 0.99 -13.75 -8.39
N PHE A 6 -0.13 -13.21 -8.87
CA PHE A 6 -1.05 -12.50 -8.00
C PHE A 6 -1.89 -13.49 -7.17
N GLY A 7 -1.91 -13.26 -5.86
CA GLY A 7 -2.60 -14.10 -4.89
C GLY A 7 -1.80 -15.30 -4.37
N SER A 8 -0.57 -15.54 -4.86
CA SER A 8 0.22 -16.71 -4.45
C SER A 8 1.73 -16.46 -4.26
N TYR A 9 2.21 -15.24 -4.48
CA TYR A 9 3.63 -14.92 -4.36
C TYR A 9 4.00 -14.44 -2.95
N PRO A 10 5.10 -14.89 -2.33
CA PRO A 10 6.18 -15.74 -2.84
C PRO A 10 5.98 -17.24 -2.62
N TYR A 11 4.77 -17.67 -2.32
CA TYR A 11 4.52 -19.07 -1.96
C TYR A 11 4.44 -19.97 -3.19
N ALA A 12 5.22 -21.06 -3.16
CA ALA A 12 4.96 -22.21 -4.00
C ALA A 12 3.99 -23.14 -3.24
N HIS A 13 2.88 -23.52 -3.87
CA HIS A 13 1.97 -24.58 -3.40
C HIS A 13 1.28 -24.34 -2.04
N ASN A 14 0.70 -23.17 -1.81
CA ASN A 14 -0.12 -22.86 -0.62
C ASN A 14 0.58 -22.99 0.74
N GLU A 15 1.88 -23.10 0.80
CA GLU A 15 2.61 -23.07 2.06
C GLU A 15 2.85 -21.62 2.52
N LYS A 16 2.04 -21.14 3.44
CA LYS A 16 2.25 -19.83 4.07
C LYS A 16 3.43 -19.90 5.06
N LYS A 17 4.55 -19.29 4.72
CA LYS A 17 5.74 -19.18 5.57
C LYS A 17 6.25 -17.75 5.61
N PRO A 18 6.82 -17.29 6.74
CA PRO A 18 7.54 -16.01 6.77
C PRO A 18 8.62 -15.97 5.69
N CYS A 19 8.70 -14.86 4.95
CA CYS A 19 9.61 -14.78 3.82
C CYS A 19 10.29 -13.41 3.72
N HIS A 20 11.63 -13.42 3.71
CA HIS A 20 12.42 -12.24 3.41
C HIS A 20 12.48 -12.04 1.89
N ILE A 21 11.95 -10.91 1.41
CA ILE A 21 11.84 -10.55 0.00
C ILE A 21 12.95 -9.57 -0.32
N LYS A 22 13.99 -10.05 -1.00
CA LYS A 22 15.17 -9.27 -1.38
C LYS A 22 15.78 -9.79 -2.69
N GLY A 23 16.52 -8.93 -3.40
CA GLY A 23 17.26 -9.31 -4.60
C GLY A 23 16.38 -9.98 -5.65
N ASP A 24 16.67 -11.20 -6.02
CA ASP A 24 15.99 -12.01 -7.02
C ASP A 24 14.55 -12.41 -6.65
N LYS A 25 14.18 -12.25 -5.38
CA LYS A 25 12.79 -12.43 -4.93
C LYS A 25 11.91 -11.19 -5.17
N ILE A 26 12.45 -10.08 -5.60
CA ILE A 26 11.67 -8.93 -6.00
C ILE A 26 11.34 -9.08 -7.48
N ILE A 27 10.06 -9.27 -7.80
CA ILE A 27 9.64 -9.42 -9.19
C ILE A 27 9.51 -8.04 -9.82
N THR A 28 10.34 -7.78 -10.84
CA THR A 28 10.33 -6.52 -11.58
C THR A 28 9.69 -6.71 -12.94
N TYR A 29 8.76 -5.83 -13.30
CA TYR A 29 8.08 -5.86 -14.59
C TYR A 29 7.65 -4.47 -15.04
N ILE A 30 7.40 -4.31 -16.34
CA ILE A 30 6.86 -3.08 -16.94
C ILE A 30 5.39 -3.33 -17.30
N ALA A 31 4.52 -2.38 -16.99
CA ALA A 31 3.10 -2.43 -17.32
C ALA A 31 2.62 -1.06 -17.85
N PRO A 32 1.80 -1.04 -18.93
CA PRO A 32 1.67 -2.11 -19.93
C PRO A 32 2.89 -2.20 -20.84
N THR A 33 3.04 -3.30 -21.57
CA THR A 33 4.20 -3.56 -22.44
C THR A 33 4.04 -3.04 -23.86
N ASP A 34 2.84 -2.68 -24.28
CA ASP A 34 2.48 -2.30 -25.66
C ASP A 34 2.46 -0.78 -25.91
N ASN A 35 2.58 0.03 -24.85
CA ASN A 35 2.66 1.47 -24.94
C ASN A 35 3.88 2.02 -24.21
N LEU A 36 4.98 2.20 -24.92
CA LEU A 36 6.27 2.60 -24.36
C LEU A 36 6.30 4.02 -23.76
N TYR A 37 5.33 4.87 -24.07
CA TYR A 37 5.29 6.25 -23.58
C TYR A 37 4.52 6.42 -22.26
N GLN A 38 3.78 5.40 -21.86
CA GLN A 38 2.90 5.44 -20.70
C GLN A 38 2.98 4.11 -19.96
N SER A 39 4.16 3.77 -19.51
CA SER A 39 4.42 2.55 -18.75
C SER A 39 5.07 2.90 -17.41
N ASP A 40 4.79 2.09 -16.44
CA ASP A 40 5.40 2.13 -15.13
C ASP A 40 6.30 0.92 -14.90
N LEU A 41 7.37 1.12 -14.14
CA LEU A 41 8.23 0.05 -13.68
C LEU A 41 7.72 -0.42 -12.32
N ASN A 42 7.29 -1.66 -12.26
CA ASN A 42 6.74 -2.26 -11.06
C ASN A 42 7.72 -3.21 -10.39
N MET A 43 7.73 -3.20 -9.07
CA MET A 43 8.42 -4.14 -8.20
C MET A 43 7.41 -4.78 -7.26
N LEU A 44 7.10 -6.05 -7.47
CA LEU A 44 6.22 -6.82 -6.60
C LEU A 44 7.03 -7.48 -5.49
N PHE A 45 6.68 -7.20 -4.25
CA PHE A 45 7.28 -7.84 -3.08
C PHE A 45 6.52 -9.08 -2.67
N ALA A 46 5.21 -8.98 -2.51
CA ALA A 46 4.37 -10.12 -2.18
C ALA A 46 2.94 -9.91 -2.67
N SER A 47 2.27 -11.01 -2.96
CA SER A 47 0.85 -11.03 -3.32
C SER A 47 0.23 -12.30 -2.79
N THR A 48 -0.47 -12.20 -1.68
CA THR A 48 -1.22 -13.30 -1.08
C THR A 48 -2.70 -13.21 -1.48
N ASN A 49 -3.52 -14.15 -1.00
CA ASN A 49 -4.96 -14.07 -1.18
C ASN A 49 -5.62 -12.88 -0.46
N ASN A 50 -4.92 -12.29 0.50
CA ASN A 50 -5.45 -11.22 1.36
C ASN A 50 -4.85 -9.86 1.05
N LEU A 51 -3.62 -9.82 0.51
CA LEU A 51 -2.84 -8.59 0.42
C LEU A 51 -1.78 -8.67 -0.68
N THR A 52 -1.68 -7.61 -1.45
CA THR A 52 -0.56 -7.38 -2.39
C THR A 52 0.19 -6.13 -2.00
N LEU A 53 1.51 -6.17 -2.01
CA LEU A 53 2.39 -5.02 -1.80
C LEU A 53 3.44 -4.95 -2.90
N GLY A 54 3.61 -3.75 -3.45
CA GLY A 54 4.61 -3.46 -4.46
C GLY A 54 5.01 -1.99 -4.50
N VAL A 55 5.94 -1.67 -5.36
CA VAL A 55 6.33 -0.29 -5.70
C VAL A 55 6.16 -0.11 -7.19
N PHE A 56 5.53 0.96 -7.61
CA PHE A 56 5.65 1.43 -8.99
C PHE A 56 6.51 2.69 -9.09
N GLN A 57 7.15 2.85 -10.24
CA GLN A 57 7.98 3.99 -10.56
C GLN A 57 7.52 4.62 -11.86
N LEU A 58 7.42 5.95 -11.86
CA LEU A 58 7.14 6.74 -13.06
C LEU A 58 8.32 7.67 -13.34
N ALA A 59 8.81 7.61 -14.57
CA ALA A 59 9.82 8.57 -15.05
C ALA A 59 9.26 10.00 -15.07
N PRO A 60 10.11 11.04 -15.05
CA PRO A 60 9.68 12.41 -15.25
C PRO A 60 8.79 12.60 -16.49
N GLY A 61 7.65 13.26 -16.32
CA GLY A 61 6.69 13.52 -17.39
C GLY A 61 5.86 12.31 -17.84
N SER A 62 5.97 11.16 -17.17
CA SER A 62 5.24 9.94 -17.55
C SER A 62 3.96 9.72 -16.70
N SER A 63 3.19 8.74 -17.11
CA SER A 63 1.99 8.26 -16.39
C SER A 63 1.87 6.76 -16.63
N TYR A 64 1.12 6.06 -15.79
CA TYR A 64 0.66 4.73 -16.20
C TYR A 64 -0.64 4.84 -17.00
N ASP A 65 -0.80 3.95 -17.98
CA ASP A 65 -1.94 3.88 -18.88
C ASP A 65 -2.19 2.41 -19.25
N PRO A 66 -3.42 1.95 -19.25
CA PRO A 66 -4.67 2.67 -19.01
C PRO A 66 -4.90 3.06 -17.54
N ALA A 67 -6.02 3.74 -17.26
CA ALA A 67 -6.45 3.97 -15.87
C ALA A 67 -6.73 2.62 -15.19
N ASP A 68 -6.24 2.47 -13.98
CA ASP A 68 -6.38 1.25 -13.19
C ASP A 68 -7.72 1.18 -12.45
N ILE A 69 -8.10 -0.05 -12.12
CA ILE A 69 -9.25 -0.39 -11.29
C ILE A 69 -8.99 -1.72 -10.59
N HIS A 70 -9.28 -1.80 -9.31
CA HIS A 70 -9.08 -3.02 -8.53
C HIS A 70 -10.37 -3.47 -7.84
N GLU A 71 -10.49 -4.80 -7.61
CA GLU A 71 -11.56 -5.35 -6.76
C GLU A 71 -11.27 -5.16 -5.26
N GLY A 72 -10.06 -4.82 -4.91
CA GLY A 72 -9.65 -4.47 -3.55
C GLY A 72 -9.62 -2.96 -3.33
N ASP A 73 -9.63 -2.59 -2.06
CA ASP A 73 -9.23 -1.25 -1.64
C ASP A 73 -7.74 -1.08 -1.89
N GLU A 74 -7.33 0.07 -2.40
CA GLU A 74 -5.94 0.37 -2.68
C GLU A 74 -5.46 1.58 -1.87
N THR A 75 -4.22 1.50 -1.40
CA THR A 75 -3.58 2.60 -0.69
C THR A 75 -2.18 2.84 -1.25
N TYR A 76 -1.91 4.09 -1.60
CA TYR A 76 -0.58 4.57 -2.00
C TYR A 76 0.13 5.24 -0.82
N TYR A 77 1.44 5.03 -0.75
CA TYR A 77 2.37 5.81 0.06
C TYR A 77 3.50 6.31 -0.84
N VAL A 78 3.68 7.62 -0.92
CA VAL A 78 4.71 8.21 -1.79
C VAL A 78 6.08 8.15 -1.12
N LEU A 79 6.98 7.35 -1.67
CA LEU A 79 8.36 7.20 -1.21
C LEU A 79 9.27 8.32 -1.72
N GLN A 80 9.01 8.82 -2.93
CA GLN A 80 9.81 9.85 -3.60
C GLN A 80 8.96 10.61 -4.63
N GLY A 81 9.17 11.92 -4.73
CA GLY A 81 8.49 12.78 -5.71
C GLY A 81 7.10 13.23 -5.27
N THR A 82 6.31 13.67 -6.25
CA THR A 82 4.90 14.07 -6.10
C THR A 82 4.06 13.33 -7.12
N LEU A 83 3.12 12.52 -6.65
CA LEU A 83 2.16 11.82 -7.48
C LEU A 83 0.92 12.69 -7.70
N THR A 84 0.52 12.89 -8.94
CA THR A 84 -0.80 13.43 -9.28
C THR A 84 -1.72 12.29 -9.69
N VAL A 85 -2.82 12.06 -8.99
CA VAL A 85 -3.80 11.01 -9.31
C VAL A 85 -5.10 11.64 -9.76
N GLN A 86 -5.63 11.12 -10.84
CA GLN A 86 -6.94 11.46 -11.35
C GLN A 86 -7.96 10.37 -11.00
N ASN A 87 -9.05 10.75 -10.38
CA ASN A 87 -10.25 9.94 -10.34
C ASN A 87 -10.96 10.09 -11.69
N THR A 88 -10.88 9.07 -12.51
CA THR A 88 -11.35 9.18 -13.89
C THR A 88 -12.87 9.10 -14.02
N THR A 89 -13.56 8.70 -12.95
CA THR A 89 -15.03 8.69 -12.90
C THR A 89 -15.59 10.07 -12.50
N THR A 90 -14.96 10.72 -11.52
CA THR A 90 -15.42 12.00 -10.98
C THR A 90 -14.74 13.20 -11.63
N GLY A 91 -13.58 13.00 -12.26
CA GLY A 91 -12.75 14.08 -12.81
C GLY A 91 -11.90 14.81 -11.76
N GLU A 92 -11.89 14.34 -10.51
CA GLU A 92 -11.09 14.93 -9.43
C GLU A 92 -9.60 14.63 -9.60
N PHE A 93 -8.75 15.60 -9.27
CA PHE A 93 -7.30 15.43 -9.19
C PHE A 93 -6.81 15.61 -7.76
N VAL A 94 -5.92 14.72 -7.34
CA VAL A 94 -5.27 14.74 -6.03
C VAL A 94 -3.77 14.72 -6.20
N GLN A 95 -3.05 15.62 -5.53
CA GLN A 95 -1.60 15.54 -5.42
C GLN A 95 -1.20 14.95 -4.08
N VAL A 96 -0.31 13.97 -4.12
CA VAL A 96 0.20 13.25 -2.96
C VAL A 96 1.72 13.35 -2.96
N ARG A 97 2.29 13.86 -1.88
CA ARG A 97 3.72 14.12 -1.75
C ARG A 97 4.42 13.04 -0.95
N LYS A 98 5.75 13.03 -1.02
CA LYS A 98 6.57 12.15 -0.19
C LYS A 98 6.12 12.13 1.26
N GLY A 99 5.91 10.92 1.80
CA GLY A 99 5.45 10.67 3.16
C GLY A 99 3.93 10.74 3.36
N GLU A 100 3.18 11.17 2.35
CA GLU A 100 1.72 11.19 2.37
C GLU A 100 1.15 9.92 1.72
N GLY A 101 -0.13 9.65 1.96
CA GLY A 101 -0.86 8.54 1.38
C GLY A 101 -2.14 8.94 0.66
N LEU A 102 -2.62 8.03 -0.16
CA LEU A 102 -3.90 8.12 -0.85
C LEU A 102 -4.64 6.79 -0.72
N PHE A 103 -5.80 6.82 -0.10
CA PHE A 103 -6.71 5.69 -0.06
C PHE A 103 -7.74 5.80 -1.17
N MET A 104 -7.89 4.73 -1.94
CA MET A 104 -8.84 4.57 -3.02
C MET A 104 -9.70 3.33 -2.76
N PRO A 105 -11.02 3.47 -2.70
CA PRO A 105 -11.88 2.32 -2.45
C PRO A 105 -11.96 1.39 -3.65
N THR A 106 -12.37 0.16 -3.40
CA THR A 106 -12.71 -0.86 -4.39
C THR A 106 -13.48 -0.26 -5.58
N TYR A 107 -13.07 -0.62 -6.81
CA TYR A 107 -13.66 -0.18 -8.08
C TYR A 107 -13.54 1.32 -8.40
N ALA A 108 -12.76 2.08 -7.66
CA ALA A 108 -12.48 3.46 -8.01
C ALA A 108 -11.47 3.53 -9.17
N TYR A 109 -11.89 4.03 -10.32
CA TYR A 109 -10.99 4.24 -11.45
C TYR A 109 -10.01 5.36 -11.18
N HIS A 110 -8.74 5.09 -11.39
CA HIS A 110 -7.67 6.04 -11.13
C HIS A 110 -6.55 5.98 -12.17
N LYS A 111 -5.89 7.12 -12.38
CA LYS A 111 -4.72 7.24 -13.25
C LYS A 111 -3.69 8.14 -12.59
N GLY A 112 -2.44 7.67 -12.52
CA GLY A 112 -1.33 8.38 -11.91
C GLY A 112 -0.43 9.05 -12.94
N TYR A 113 0.09 10.21 -12.58
CA TYR A 113 0.97 11.04 -13.40
C TYR A 113 2.15 11.52 -12.56
N ASN A 114 3.32 11.58 -13.19
CA ASN A 114 4.48 12.27 -12.67
C ASN A 114 4.73 13.53 -13.52
N PHE A 115 4.35 14.70 -13.04
CA PHE A 115 4.60 15.98 -13.71
C PHE A 115 5.86 16.68 -13.23
N GLU A 116 6.60 16.08 -12.29
CA GLU A 116 7.83 16.62 -11.75
C GLU A 116 9.04 16.24 -12.62
N GLU A 117 10.19 16.87 -12.33
CA GLU A 117 11.46 16.62 -13.03
C GLU A 117 12.25 15.44 -12.42
N GLU A 118 11.82 14.93 -11.27
CA GLU A 118 12.42 13.79 -10.59
C GLU A 118 11.61 12.50 -10.78
N GLU A 119 12.26 11.36 -10.55
CA GLU A 119 11.63 10.06 -10.55
C GLU A 119 10.61 9.97 -9.41
N LEU A 120 9.43 9.45 -9.72
CA LEU A 120 8.39 9.16 -8.74
C LEU A 120 8.46 7.68 -8.32
N LYS A 121 8.43 7.45 -7.01
CA LYS A 121 8.31 6.10 -6.42
C LYS A 121 7.14 6.05 -5.45
N VAL A 122 6.26 5.09 -5.66
CA VAL A 122 5.06 4.91 -4.85
C VAL A 122 4.96 3.46 -4.39
N LEU A 123 4.89 3.26 -3.08
CA LEU A 123 4.53 1.97 -2.51
C LEU A 123 3.01 1.84 -2.58
N PHE A 124 2.51 0.75 -3.13
CA PHE A 124 1.09 0.45 -3.18
C PHE A 124 0.76 -0.80 -2.38
N ALA A 125 -0.39 -0.79 -1.73
CA ALA A 125 -0.99 -1.96 -1.10
C ALA A 125 -2.42 -2.13 -1.58
N ILE A 126 -2.80 -3.35 -1.96
CA ILE A 126 -4.15 -3.69 -2.43
C ILE A 126 -4.67 -4.88 -1.64
N ALA A 127 -5.89 -4.77 -1.12
CA ALA A 127 -6.55 -5.83 -0.36
C ALA A 127 -8.06 -5.91 -0.66
N PRO A 128 -8.66 -7.10 -0.68
CA PRO A 128 -8.02 -8.40 -0.47
C PRO A 128 -7.24 -8.89 -1.68
N LYS A 129 -7.59 -8.48 -2.90
CA LYS A 129 -6.98 -8.96 -4.14
C LYS A 129 -6.75 -7.84 -5.13
N VAL A 130 -5.62 -7.91 -5.84
CA VAL A 130 -5.34 -7.03 -6.98
C VAL A 130 -6.35 -7.28 -8.08
N LEU A 131 -6.61 -8.55 -8.37
CA LEU A 131 -7.43 -8.97 -9.49
C LEU A 131 -8.33 -10.16 -9.14
N PRO A 132 -9.58 -10.16 -9.60
CA PRO A 132 -10.13 -11.36 -10.16
C PRO A 132 -9.57 -11.44 -11.56
N GLY A 133 -8.69 -12.37 -11.81
CA GLY A 133 -8.01 -12.56 -13.06
C GLY A 133 -8.59 -11.80 -14.23
N ASN A 134 -7.79 -11.10 -14.96
CA ASN A 134 -8.13 -10.39 -16.21
C ASN A 134 -8.99 -9.11 -16.14
N ALA A 135 -9.45 -8.65 -15.00
CA ALA A 135 -10.38 -7.52 -14.95
C ALA A 135 -9.76 -6.23 -15.53
N ILE A 136 -8.50 -6.01 -15.33
CA ILE A 136 -7.84 -4.79 -15.83
C ILE A 136 -7.65 -4.86 -17.35
N ALA A 137 -6.98 -5.88 -17.86
CA ALA A 137 -6.63 -5.95 -19.26
C ALA A 137 -7.84 -6.20 -20.20
N ALA A 138 -8.79 -7.05 -19.80
CA ALA A 138 -9.93 -7.41 -20.62
C ALA A 138 -10.93 -6.26 -20.82
N ASP A 139 -11.14 -5.44 -19.80
CA ASP A 139 -12.13 -4.37 -19.88
C ASP A 139 -11.65 -3.15 -20.67
N PHE A 140 -10.37 -2.90 -20.72
CA PHE A 140 -9.80 -1.81 -21.52
C PHE A 140 -9.83 -2.14 -23.02
N SER A 141 -9.66 -3.40 -23.39
CA SER A 141 -9.77 -3.83 -24.79
C SER A 141 -11.20 -3.72 -25.36
N ASN A 142 -12.21 -3.70 -24.50
CA ASN A 142 -13.63 -3.64 -24.87
C ASN A 142 -14.22 -2.21 -24.93
N GLY A 143 -13.39 -1.17 -25.08
CA GLY A 143 -13.89 0.19 -25.32
C GLY A 143 -14.27 0.98 -24.06
N ARG A 144 -13.97 0.52 -22.85
CA ARG A 144 -14.11 1.34 -21.63
C ARG A 144 -13.25 2.60 -21.66
N MET A 145 -12.12 2.58 -22.36
CA MET A 145 -11.35 3.79 -22.67
C MET A 145 -12.17 4.84 -23.42
N ASN A 146 -13.11 4.40 -24.28
CA ASN A 146 -14.01 5.33 -24.97
C ASN A 146 -15.10 5.87 -24.03
N GLN A 147 -15.58 5.05 -23.09
CA GLN A 147 -16.50 5.52 -22.06
C GLN A 147 -15.81 6.51 -21.10
N TYR A 148 -14.55 6.28 -20.81
CA TYR A 148 -13.72 7.18 -20.04
C TYR A 148 -13.55 8.54 -20.74
N LYS A 149 -13.17 8.56 -22.02
CA LYS A 149 -13.06 9.80 -22.82
C LYS A 149 -14.40 10.54 -22.88
N ASN A 150 -15.49 9.82 -23.12
CA ASN A 150 -16.81 10.42 -23.24
C ASN A 150 -17.32 10.96 -21.89
N LYS A 151 -17.05 10.29 -20.77
CA LYS A 151 -17.39 10.82 -19.44
C LYS A 151 -16.55 12.04 -19.09
N TYR A 152 -15.29 12.03 -19.46
CA TYR A 152 -14.36 13.13 -19.18
C TYR A 152 -14.71 14.41 -19.97
N GLU A 153 -15.11 14.25 -21.23
CA GLU A 153 -15.48 15.37 -22.10
C GLU A 153 -16.81 16.02 -21.70
N ASN A 154 -17.69 15.33 -20.98
CA ASN A 154 -19.08 15.76 -20.79
C ASN A 154 -19.44 16.21 -19.36
N THR A 155 -18.56 16.13 -18.38
CA THR A 155 -18.98 16.43 -17.00
C THR A 155 -17.89 17.02 -16.13
N PHE A 156 -17.59 18.30 -16.32
CA PHE A 156 -17.08 19.10 -15.19
C PHE A 156 -18.26 19.34 -14.21
N LYS A 157 -18.62 18.34 -13.45
CA LYS A 157 -19.40 18.60 -12.24
C LYS A 157 -18.45 19.26 -11.25
N ILE A 158 -18.90 20.38 -10.67
CA ILE A 158 -18.23 20.92 -9.50
C ILE A 158 -18.40 19.88 -8.41
N LEU A 159 -17.35 19.11 -8.20
CA LEU A 159 -17.31 18.13 -7.14
C LEU A 159 -17.02 18.83 -5.82
N PRO A 160 -17.52 18.30 -4.71
CA PRO A 160 -17.10 18.79 -3.41
C PRO A 160 -15.58 18.70 -3.30
N PRO A 161 -14.93 19.62 -2.60
CA PRO A 161 -13.50 19.55 -2.37
C PRO A 161 -13.14 18.20 -1.70
N ILE A 162 -11.92 17.72 -1.96
CA ILE A 162 -11.35 16.51 -1.33
C ILE A 162 -11.82 16.45 0.12
N GLN A 163 -12.38 15.30 0.50
CA GLN A 163 -12.89 15.11 1.85
C GLN A 163 -11.77 15.37 2.86
N GLN A 164 -11.90 16.41 3.65
CA GLN A 164 -10.99 16.63 4.76
C GLN A 164 -11.27 15.59 5.85
N ILE A 165 -10.22 14.95 6.32
CA ILE A 165 -10.30 14.02 7.43
C ILE A 165 -10.67 14.82 8.69
N LYS A 166 -11.84 14.56 9.23
CA LYS A 166 -12.42 15.37 10.31
C LYS A 166 -11.92 14.99 11.71
N TYR A 167 -11.21 13.87 11.85
CA TYR A 167 -10.88 13.33 13.16
C TYR A 167 -9.41 12.98 13.24
N HIS A 168 -8.73 13.63 14.17
CA HIS A 168 -7.33 13.34 14.49
C HIS A 168 -7.25 12.41 15.71
N GLY A 169 -6.52 11.32 15.56
CA GLY A 169 -5.71 10.72 16.58
C GLY A 169 -6.41 10.11 17.80
N THR A 170 -7.55 9.41 17.66
CA THR A 170 -8.00 8.56 18.76
C THR A 170 -7.98 7.09 18.34
N THR A 171 -7.54 6.20 19.23
CA THR A 171 -7.55 4.75 19.03
C THR A 171 -8.95 4.20 18.69
N SER A 172 -10.01 4.92 19.01
CA SER A 172 -11.38 4.59 18.62
C SER A 172 -11.63 4.66 17.11
N MET A 173 -10.72 5.24 16.34
CA MET A 173 -10.78 5.31 14.88
C MET A 173 -10.13 4.11 14.19
N LEU A 174 -9.43 3.23 14.91
CA LEU A 174 -8.96 1.97 14.32
C LEU A 174 -10.14 1.17 13.75
N GLY A 175 -9.96 0.67 12.53
CA GLY A 175 -11.02 0.02 11.75
C GLY A 175 -12.02 0.97 11.05
N LYS A 176 -11.82 2.31 11.16
CA LYS A 176 -12.75 3.33 10.63
C LYS A 176 -12.04 4.53 9.99
N PHE A 177 -10.75 4.45 9.76
CA PHE A 177 -9.91 5.56 9.28
C PHE A 177 -9.40 5.28 7.85
N PRO A 178 -9.35 6.28 6.94
CA PRO A 178 -9.83 7.66 7.09
C PRO A 178 -11.37 7.76 7.06
N VAL A 179 -12.03 6.67 6.70
CA VAL A 179 -13.48 6.56 6.55
C VAL A 179 -13.90 5.11 6.81
N LEU A 180 -15.14 4.89 7.24
CA LEU A 180 -15.72 3.54 7.30
C LEU A 180 -15.72 2.90 5.92
N GLY A 181 -15.29 1.64 5.80
CA GLY A 181 -15.26 0.94 4.53
C GLY A 181 -16.61 0.90 3.82
N SER A 182 -17.71 0.72 4.58
CA SER A 182 -19.06 0.81 4.02
C SER A 182 -19.43 2.18 3.45
N GLU A 183 -18.84 3.26 3.96
CA GLU A 183 -19.06 4.62 3.46
C GLU A 183 -18.16 4.92 2.26
N SER A 184 -16.91 4.44 2.26
CA SER A 184 -15.96 4.66 1.16
C SER A 184 -16.42 4.04 -0.16
N ARG A 185 -17.24 2.98 -0.08
CA ARG A 185 -17.73 2.23 -1.24
C ARG A 185 -19.09 2.74 -1.77
N LYS A 186 -19.57 3.88 -1.26
CA LYS A 186 -20.76 4.54 -1.78
C LYS A 186 -20.41 5.45 -2.95
N GLU A 187 -21.25 5.41 -3.97
CA GLU A 187 -21.11 6.30 -5.13
C GLU A 187 -21.43 7.77 -4.77
N PRO A 188 -20.68 8.74 -5.30
CA PRO A 188 -19.48 8.57 -6.13
C PRO A 188 -18.29 8.10 -5.31
N LEU A 189 -17.48 7.17 -5.87
CA LEU A 189 -16.28 6.65 -5.19
C LEU A 189 -15.24 7.77 -5.09
N MET A 190 -15.01 8.25 -3.89
CA MET A 190 -14.12 9.39 -3.61
C MET A 190 -12.74 8.90 -3.17
N PHE A 191 -11.72 9.70 -3.44
CA PHE A 191 -10.36 9.48 -2.93
C PHE A 191 -10.16 10.17 -1.58
N TYR A 192 -9.31 9.58 -0.74
CA TYR A 192 -8.99 10.11 0.59
C TYR A 192 -7.48 10.29 0.71
N ARG A 193 -7.02 11.53 0.54
CA ARG A 193 -5.62 11.89 0.80
C ARG A 193 -5.40 11.99 2.29
N VAL A 194 -4.32 11.41 2.77
CA VAL A 194 -3.86 11.45 4.16
C VAL A 194 -2.48 12.11 4.20
N THR A 195 -2.44 13.35 4.66
CA THR A 195 -1.18 14.08 4.84
C THR A 195 -0.47 13.63 6.11
N GLU A 196 0.79 14.04 6.30
CA GLU A 196 1.58 13.68 7.48
C GLU A 196 0.87 14.04 8.81
N ASN A 197 0.21 15.19 8.84
CA ASN A 197 -0.49 15.66 10.03
C ASN A 197 -1.86 15.02 10.27
N GLU A 198 -2.39 14.32 9.28
CA GLU A 198 -3.71 13.68 9.32
C GLU A 198 -3.63 12.18 9.63
N LYS A 199 -2.44 11.58 9.63
CA LYS A 199 -2.26 10.18 9.99
C LYS A 199 -2.82 9.89 11.37
N LEU A 200 -3.53 8.78 11.48
CA LEU A 200 -4.04 8.31 12.76
C LEU A 200 -2.87 7.77 13.60
N LEU A 201 -2.65 8.36 14.76
CA LEU A 201 -1.55 7.98 15.63
C LEU A 201 -2.00 6.95 16.67
N ASN A 202 -1.15 5.96 16.91
CA ASN A 202 -1.30 4.99 17.99
C ASN A 202 0.06 4.66 18.58
N ILE A 203 0.09 4.32 19.87
CA ILE A 203 1.30 3.83 20.53
C ILE A 203 1.13 2.35 20.80
N HIS A 204 2.07 1.56 20.30
CA HIS A 204 2.15 0.14 20.51
C HIS A 204 3.31 -0.19 21.48
N GLY A 205 3.08 -1.16 22.36
CA GLY A 205 4.06 -1.57 23.36
C GLY A 205 4.01 -0.75 24.66
N LYS A 206 4.17 -1.43 25.80
CA LYS A 206 4.13 -0.82 27.12
C LYS A 206 5.50 -0.33 27.60
N GLU A 207 6.54 -1.14 27.43
CA GLU A 207 7.87 -0.86 27.95
C GLU A 207 8.82 -0.27 26.88
N HIS A 208 8.60 -0.64 25.65
CA HIS A 208 9.32 -0.16 24.48
C HIS A 208 8.33 0.42 23.48
N PRO A 209 7.83 1.64 23.74
CA PRO A 209 6.77 2.17 22.90
C PRO A 209 7.27 2.45 21.48
N MET A 210 6.51 1.95 20.51
CA MET A 210 6.64 2.25 19.09
C MET A 210 5.49 3.17 18.68
N LEU A 211 5.77 4.17 17.85
CA LEU A 211 4.72 4.98 17.25
C LEU A 211 4.23 4.33 15.97
N MET A 212 2.94 4.08 15.91
CA MET A 212 2.23 3.69 14.69
C MET A 212 1.53 4.90 14.09
N LYS A 213 1.65 5.10 12.79
CA LYS A 213 0.94 6.14 12.03
C LYS A 213 0.17 5.49 10.91
N PHE A 214 -1.14 5.47 10.98
CA PHE A 214 -1.98 4.84 9.95
C PHE A 214 -2.34 5.82 8.85
N LEU A 215 -2.24 5.35 7.62
CA LEU A 215 -2.81 5.97 6.41
C LEU A 215 -4.23 5.45 6.17
N VAL A 216 -4.44 4.17 6.42
CA VAL A 216 -5.72 3.52 6.38
C VAL A 216 -5.82 2.49 7.50
N SER A 217 -6.99 2.39 8.08
CA SER A 217 -7.37 1.34 9.01
C SER A 217 -8.88 1.15 8.88
N ASN A 218 -9.31 0.22 8.04
CA ASN A 218 -10.72 -0.08 7.80
C ASN A 218 -11.01 -1.58 7.99
N ASP A 219 -12.13 -2.03 7.50
CA ASP A 219 -12.58 -3.43 7.61
C ASP A 219 -11.91 -4.40 6.62
N ILE A 220 -11.03 -3.90 5.75
CA ILE A 220 -10.33 -4.70 4.73
C ILE A 220 -8.82 -4.69 4.93
N MET A 221 -8.25 -3.50 5.23
CA MET A 221 -6.81 -3.33 5.35
C MET A 221 -6.40 -2.32 6.40
N HIS A 222 -5.18 -2.49 6.87
CA HIS A 222 -4.47 -1.53 7.70
C HIS A 222 -3.12 -1.25 7.06
N MET A 223 -2.81 0.01 6.76
CA MET A 223 -1.52 0.41 6.22
C MET A 223 -1.02 1.67 6.90
N GLY A 224 0.27 1.73 7.14
CA GLY A 224 0.87 2.88 7.82
C GLY A 224 2.35 2.70 8.09
N GLU A 225 2.84 3.43 9.06
CA GLU A 225 4.26 3.45 9.45
C GLU A 225 4.44 2.90 10.86
N PHE A 226 5.44 2.05 11.05
CA PHE A 226 6.06 1.73 12.33
C PHE A 226 7.30 2.61 12.51
N ILE A 227 7.34 3.37 13.57
CA ILE A 227 8.45 4.27 13.93
C ILE A 227 9.09 3.76 15.20
N LEU A 228 10.24 3.11 15.08
CA LEU A 228 11.00 2.59 16.23
C LEU A 228 12.18 3.51 16.55
N PRO A 229 12.33 3.95 17.79
CA PRO A 229 13.51 4.70 18.19
C PRO A 229 14.79 3.86 18.06
N ALA A 230 15.94 4.50 18.10
CA ALA A 230 17.23 3.83 18.15
C ALA A 230 17.28 2.86 19.34
N GLY A 231 17.72 1.63 19.12
CA GLY A 231 17.74 0.57 20.13
C GLY A 231 16.36 0.05 20.55
N GLY A 232 15.28 0.46 19.86
CA GLY A 232 13.90 0.08 20.18
C GLY A 232 13.52 -1.32 19.69
N THR A 233 12.40 -1.81 20.23
CA THR A 233 11.75 -3.06 19.82
C THR A 233 10.23 -2.90 19.84
N THR A 234 9.50 -3.72 19.08
CA THR A 234 8.02 -3.64 19.01
C THR A 234 7.34 -4.24 20.24
N CYS A 235 7.93 -5.28 20.82
CA CYS A 235 7.31 -6.05 21.90
C CYS A 235 8.38 -6.78 22.73
N ARG A 236 7.94 -7.59 23.69
CA ARG A 236 8.78 -8.57 24.38
C ARG A 236 8.67 -9.95 23.75
N VAL A 237 9.71 -10.77 23.88
CA VAL A 237 9.67 -12.18 23.44
C VAL A 237 8.58 -12.97 24.18
N SER A 238 8.27 -12.59 25.41
CA SER A 238 7.21 -13.21 26.21
C SER A 238 5.77 -12.81 25.79
N GLU A 239 5.65 -11.69 25.08
CA GLU A 239 4.40 -11.13 24.56
C GLU A 239 4.62 -10.69 23.10
N PRO A 240 4.89 -11.63 22.17
CA PRO A 240 5.23 -11.30 20.79
C PRO A 240 4.03 -10.74 20.03
N ASP A 241 4.34 -9.96 19.00
CA ASP A 241 3.32 -9.47 18.06
C ASP A 241 2.82 -10.59 17.17
N SER A 242 1.55 -10.51 16.79
CA SER A 242 0.94 -11.32 15.74
C SER A 242 -0.29 -10.61 15.20
N HIS A 243 -0.70 -10.94 13.99
CA HIS A 243 -1.89 -10.39 13.34
C HIS A 243 -2.77 -11.52 12.85
N LYS A 244 -4.07 -11.27 12.76
CA LYS A 244 -5.03 -12.22 12.16
C LYS A 244 -5.07 -12.13 10.64
N GLY A 245 -4.39 -11.16 10.06
CA GLY A 245 -4.17 -10.99 8.64
C GLY A 245 -2.72 -11.23 8.23
N ASP A 246 -2.49 -11.40 6.93
CA ASP A 246 -1.15 -11.37 6.37
C ASP A 246 -0.56 -9.96 6.55
N CYS A 247 0.69 -9.88 6.99
CA CYS A 247 1.42 -8.63 7.19
C CYS A 247 2.62 -8.57 6.25
N ILE A 248 2.77 -7.47 5.51
CA ILE A 248 3.96 -7.21 4.70
C ILE A 248 4.61 -5.94 5.23
N LEU A 249 5.88 -6.07 5.60
CA LEU A 249 6.71 -5.00 6.12
C LEU A 249 7.70 -4.55 5.03
N TYR A 250 7.64 -3.30 4.62
CA TYR A 250 8.62 -2.68 3.73
C TYR A 250 9.52 -1.75 4.55
N VAL A 251 10.82 -1.97 4.55
CA VAL A 251 11.77 -1.15 5.29
C VAL A 251 12.11 0.10 4.47
N GLU A 252 11.57 1.26 4.86
CA GLU A 252 11.86 2.54 4.19
C GLU A 252 13.25 3.05 4.54
N ASN A 253 13.61 3.01 5.82
CA ASN A 253 14.98 3.24 6.28
C ASN A 253 15.33 2.18 7.32
N GLY A 254 16.56 1.76 7.40
CA GLY A 254 16.90 0.64 8.27
C GLY A 254 18.40 0.41 8.39
N PRO A 255 18.82 -0.77 8.85
CA PRO A 255 18.11 -2.06 8.80
C PRO A 255 17.15 -2.31 9.97
N ALA A 256 16.13 -3.14 9.73
CA ALA A 256 15.32 -3.79 10.75
C ALA A 256 15.83 -5.23 11.01
N VAL A 257 15.69 -5.71 12.23
CA VAL A 257 15.86 -7.14 12.53
C VAL A 257 14.50 -7.71 12.91
N ILE A 258 14.02 -8.67 12.13
CA ILE A 258 12.76 -9.38 12.36
C ILE A 258 13.09 -10.75 12.95
N TYR A 259 12.58 -11.00 14.15
CA TYR A 259 12.77 -12.25 14.88
C TYR A 259 11.46 -13.03 14.88
N LEU A 260 11.53 -14.28 14.45
CA LEU A 260 10.42 -15.23 14.44
C LEU A 260 10.48 -16.08 15.72
N VAL A 261 9.56 -15.85 16.63
CA VAL A 261 9.62 -16.44 17.98
C VAL A 261 9.51 -17.96 17.94
N SER A 262 8.66 -18.51 17.07
CA SER A 262 8.40 -19.95 17.00
C SER A 262 9.58 -20.77 16.45
N SER A 263 10.36 -20.22 15.51
CA SER A 263 11.52 -20.91 14.91
C SER A 263 12.84 -20.49 15.53
N GLY A 264 12.90 -19.33 16.19
CA GLY A 264 14.14 -18.75 16.68
C GLY A 264 14.99 -18.07 15.60
N ASP A 265 14.46 -17.92 14.38
CA ASP A 265 15.18 -17.30 13.27
C ASP A 265 15.17 -15.78 13.37
N ALA A 266 16.27 -15.14 12.99
CA ALA A 266 16.37 -13.69 12.89
C ALA A 266 16.82 -13.27 11.49
N TYR A 267 16.15 -12.26 10.93
CA TYR A 267 16.40 -11.76 9.60
C TYR A 267 16.72 -10.28 9.65
N GLN A 268 17.88 -9.90 9.12
CA GLN A 268 18.18 -8.50 8.88
C GLN A 268 17.58 -8.09 7.54
N VAL A 269 16.65 -7.14 7.58
CA VAL A 269 15.93 -6.59 6.43
C VAL A 269 16.41 -5.16 6.20
N ASN A 270 17.01 -4.90 5.05
CA ASN A 270 17.59 -3.60 4.72
C ASN A 270 16.56 -2.66 4.08
N ALA A 271 16.92 -1.37 4.00
CA ALA A 271 16.10 -0.40 3.28
C ALA A 271 15.86 -0.83 1.82
N GLY A 272 14.62 -0.73 1.36
CA GLY A 272 14.19 -1.19 0.03
C GLY A 272 13.82 -2.67 -0.06
N GLU A 273 13.99 -3.44 1.02
CA GLU A 273 13.56 -4.84 1.11
C GLU A 273 12.25 -4.97 1.88
N ALA A 274 11.57 -6.10 1.71
CA ALA A 274 10.34 -6.41 2.42
C ALA A 274 10.39 -7.75 3.15
N PHE A 275 9.47 -7.91 4.09
CA PHE A 275 9.31 -9.17 4.81
C PHE A 275 7.82 -9.51 4.92
N LEU A 276 7.45 -10.69 4.45
CA LEU A 276 6.10 -11.22 4.56
C LEU A 276 5.97 -12.06 5.82
N ILE A 277 5.00 -11.71 6.64
CA ILE A 277 4.62 -12.40 7.88
C ILE A 277 3.18 -12.91 7.69
N PRO A 278 2.97 -14.21 7.52
CA PRO A 278 1.62 -14.78 7.45
C PRO A 278 0.82 -14.57 8.73
N GLU A 279 -0.51 -14.63 8.60
CA GLU A 279 -1.44 -14.59 9.73
C GLU A 279 -1.01 -15.50 10.89
N ASN A 280 -1.23 -15.07 12.13
CA ASN A 280 -0.94 -15.79 13.38
C ASN A 280 0.54 -16.15 13.60
N THR A 281 1.47 -15.58 12.84
CA THR A 281 2.91 -15.76 13.06
C THR A 281 3.37 -14.87 14.20
N LEU A 282 4.05 -15.45 15.19
CA LEU A 282 4.61 -14.73 16.33
C LEU A 282 5.96 -14.13 15.95
N TYR A 283 6.09 -12.81 16.07
CA TYR A 283 7.31 -12.11 15.68
C TYR A 283 7.62 -10.93 16.60
N GLN A 284 8.82 -10.38 16.46
CA GLN A 284 9.31 -9.19 17.12
C GLN A 284 10.23 -8.44 16.18
N ILE A 285 10.18 -7.12 16.19
CA ILE A 285 11.09 -6.27 15.41
C ILE A 285 12.04 -5.56 16.33
N PHE A 286 13.33 -5.52 15.96
CA PHE A 286 14.37 -4.79 16.66
C PHE A 286 15.00 -3.74 15.76
N ASN A 287 15.30 -2.60 16.33
CA ASN A 287 16.14 -1.58 15.74
C ASN A 287 17.49 -1.53 16.47
N TYR A 288 18.49 -2.24 15.98
CA TYR A 288 19.83 -2.20 16.54
C TYR A 288 20.68 -1.02 16.03
N SER A 289 20.13 -0.16 15.20
CA SER A 289 20.83 1.01 14.68
C SER A 289 20.82 2.16 15.68
N SER A 290 21.71 3.15 15.48
CA SER A 290 21.75 4.39 16.24
C SER A 290 20.77 5.46 15.72
N LYS A 291 19.95 5.11 14.75
CA LYS A 291 18.95 5.99 14.11
C LYS A 291 17.55 5.44 14.29
N GLN A 292 16.57 6.31 14.12
CA GLN A 292 15.17 5.90 14.05
C GLN A 292 14.95 4.97 12.85
N LEU A 293 14.25 3.87 13.06
CA LEU A 293 13.82 2.94 12.02
C LEU A 293 12.39 3.28 11.60
N LYS A 294 12.16 3.32 10.29
CA LYS A 294 10.82 3.45 9.72
C LYS A 294 10.53 2.26 8.80
N ILE A 295 9.43 1.61 9.09
CA ILE A 295 8.89 0.49 8.29
C ILE A 295 7.49 0.88 7.85
N ILE A 296 7.18 0.71 6.57
CA ILE A 296 5.81 0.80 6.09
C ILE A 296 5.20 -0.59 6.20
N PHE A 297 4.12 -0.70 6.94
CA PHE A 297 3.39 -1.95 7.08
C PHE A 297 2.09 -1.93 6.27
N ALA A 298 1.71 -3.08 5.76
CA ALA A 298 0.38 -3.35 5.26
C ALA A 298 -0.10 -4.67 5.85
N ILE A 299 -1.32 -4.69 6.38
CA ILE A 299 -1.92 -5.85 7.04
C ILE A 299 -3.35 -6.01 6.52
N ALA A 300 -3.73 -7.24 6.16
CA ALA A 300 -5.08 -7.54 5.72
C ALA A 300 -5.46 -9.01 6.02
N PRO A 301 -6.70 -9.27 6.39
CA PRO A 301 -7.79 -8.30 6.56
C PRO A 301 -7.82 -7.65 7.95
N GLU A 302 -7.19 -8.24 8.97
CA GLU A 302 -7.37 -7.86 10.38
C GLU A 302 -6.01 -7.67 11.08
N LEU A 303 -5.92 -6.57 11.84
CA LEU A 303 -4.73 -6.16 12.59
C LEU A 303 -4.43 -7.13 13.74
#